data_15c33d9a6f1682f4224d6102e348be49
#
_entry.id   15c33d9a6f1682f4224d6102e348be49
#
_cell.length_a   1.000
_cell.length_b   1.000
_cell.length_c   1.000
_cell.angle_alpha   90.00
_cell.angle_beta   90.00
_cell.angle_gamma   90.00
#
_symmetry.space_group_name_H-M   'P 1'
#
loop_
_entity.id
_entity.type
_entity.pdbx_description
1 polymer ?
#
loop_
_entity_poly.entity_id
_entity_poly.type
_entity_poly.pdbx_seq_one_letter_code
_entity_poly.pdbx_strand_id
1 'polypeptide(L)'
;MFKFSNIMKTLRKQRGLTQEQIAEILGVSCQAISKWETGGSFPDISLLPSIADYFGVSIDYLLGHDAGKRIEEIDQVCARAEDLFREDKYMLAVPLLRETLIKHPGNEKLMYALAWALSGTKCESPENYDEAILLYHKILEISTDTAMRTKVTRDLMYRYHTKGEYDKALACAQDLPPFSVCREYNLGRSNLYEGKQLSEYLQSNIRLFGQAMMECLEYFTTNAILTSEEKLPYNSDSARERIELLKKILA
;
A
#
# COMPACT_ATOMS: atom_id res chain seq x y z
N MET A 1 -21.44 -21.53 9.49
CA MET A 1 -22.46 -21.56 10.52
C MET A 1 -21.91 -21.81 11.92
N PHE A 2 -20.88 -22.63 12.10
CA PHE A 2 -20.33 -23.00 13.42
C PHE A 2 -19.43 -21.98 14.14
N LYS A 3 -18.98 -20.91 13.47
CA LYS A 3 -17.99 -20.00 14.09
C LYS A 3 -18.61 -19.12 15.18
N PHE A 4 -19.71 -18.43 14.90
CA PHE A 4 -20.39 -17.57 15.88
C PHE A 4 -20.77 -18.32 17.16
N SER A 5 -21.44 -19.49 17.04
CA SER A 5 -21.90 -20.27 18.17
C SER A 5 -20.77 -20.68 19.11
N ASN A 6 -19.65 -21.11 18.55
CA ASN A 6 -18.47 -21.48 19.33
C ASN A 6 -17.83 -20.27 20.02
N ILE A 7 -17.74 -19.13 19.32
CA ILE A 7 -17.17 -17.89 19.87
C ILE A 7 -18.04 -17.37 21.00
N MET A 8 -19.35 -17.27 20.79
CA MET A 8 -20.32 -16.83 21.80
C MET A 8 -20.22 -17.68 23.07
N LYS A 9 -20.22 -18.99 22.92
CA LYS A 9 -20.08 -19.95 24.02
C LYS A 9 -18.73 -19.81 24.74
N THR A 10 -17.65 -19.60 24.00
CA THR A 10 -16.31 -19.42 24.57
C THR A 10 -16.21 -18.12 25.36
N LEU A 11 -16.67 -17.00 24.81
CA LEU A 11 -16.65 -15.67 25.46
C LEU A 11 -17.48 -15.70 26.76
N ARG A 12 -18.67 -16.30 26.73
CA ARG A 12 -19.50 -16.45 27.94
C ARG A 12 -18.75 -17.24 29.02
N LYS A 13 -18.20 -18.40 28.65
CA LYS A 13 -17.44 -19.24 29.59
C LYS A 13 -16.22 -18.57 30.16
N GLN A 14 -15.49 -17.80 29.36
CA GLN A 14 -14.33 -17.03 29.82
C GLN A 14 -14.70 -15.99 30.87
N ARG A 15 -15.95 -15.46 30.82
CA ARG A 15 -16.46 -14.56 31.85
C ARG A 15 -17.15 -15.28 33.01
N GLY A 16 -17.18 -16.61 33.03
CA GLY A 16 -17.81 -17.40 34.11
C GLY A 16 -19.30 -17.30 34.18
N LEU A 17 -19.99 -16.88 33.11
CA LEU A 17 -21.42 -16.63 33.08
C LEU A 17 -22.20 -17.89 32.71
N THR A 18 -23.41 -18.03 33.31
CA THR A 18 -24.43 -19.00 32.85
C THR A 18 -25.17 -18.46 31.62
N GLN A 19 -25.95 -19.33 30.95
CA GLN A 19 -26.80 -18.91 29.82
C GLN A 19 -27.92 -17.96 30.27
N GLU A 20 -28.42 -18.14 31.48
CA GLU A 20 -29.43 -17.27 32.10
C GLU A 20 -28.88 -15.87 32.36
N GLN A 21 -27.66 -15.78 32.93
CA GLN A 21 -27.05 -14.52 33.25
C GLN A 21 -26.75 -13.68 32.00
N ILE A 22 -26.21 -14.29 30.93
CA ILE A 22 -25.96 -13.53 29.69
C ILE A 22 -27.27 -13.16 28.99
N ALA A 23 -28.31 -13.99 29.09
CA ALA A 23 -29.65 -13.69 28.57
C ALA A 23 -30.26 -12.45 29.24
N GLU A 24 -30.16 -12.35 30.57
CA GLU A 24 -30.57 -11.18 31.32
C GLU A 24 -29.80 -9.91 30.93
N ILE A 25 -28.48 -10.00 30.81
CA ILE A 25 -27.61 -8.87 30.41
C ILE A 25 -27.97 -8.36 29.01
N LEU A 26 -28.24 -9.24 28.07
CA LEU A 26 -28.55 -8.89 26.68
C LEU A 26 -30.04 -8.62 26.43
N GLY A 27 -30.89 -8.76 27.46
CA GLY A 27 -32.34 -8.55 27.35
C GLY A 27 -33.05 -9.57 26.45
N VAL A 28 -32.55 -10.80 26.40
CA VAL A 28 -33.12 -11.89 25.58
C VAL A 28 -33.49 -13.11 26.41
N SER A 29 -34.21 -14.09 25.82
CA SER A 29 -34.53 -15.34 26.53
C SER A 29 -33.32 -16.28 26.63
N CYS A 30 -33.22 -17.05 27.70
CA CYS A 30 -32.23 -18.13 27.84
C CYS A 30 -32.29 -19.13 26.68
N GLN A 31 -33.47 -19.38 26.15
CA GLN A 31 -33.67 -20.23 24.97
C GLN A 31 -33.03 -19.65 23.71
N ALA A 32 -33.02 -18.31 23.55
CA ALA A 32 -32.34 -17.66 22.44
C ALA A 32 -30.81 -17.88 22.54
N ILE A 33 -30.23 -17.64 23.72
CA ILE A 33 -28.81 -17.91 23.98
C ILE A 33 -28.45 -19.37 23.68
N SER A 34 -29.27 -20.34 24.16
CA SER A 34 -29.05 -21.76 23.90
C SER A 34 -29.06 -22.07 22.40
N LYS A 35 -30.01 -21.51 21.63
CA LYS A 35 -30.08 -21.69 20.18
C LYS A 35 -28.88 -21.07 19.47
N TRP A 36 -28.40 -19.90 19.91
CA TRP A 36 -27.21 -19.25 19.34
C TRP A 36 -25.96 -20.10 19.58
N GLU A 37 -25.76 -20.62 20.80
CA GLU A 37 -24.60 -21.43 21.17
C GLU A 37 -24.60 -22.84 20.56
N THR A 38 -25.78 -23.35 20.18
CA THR A 38 -25.89 -24.63 19.46
C THR A 38 -25.91 -24.48 17.94
N GLY A 39 -25.94 -23.24 17.43
CA GLY A 39 -25.99 -22.95 15.99
C GLY A 39 -27.41 -23.13 15.39
N GLY A 40 -28.43 -23.23 16.21
CA GLY A 40 -29.85 -23.37 15.77
C GLY A 40 -30.45 -22.07 15.25
N SER A 41 -29.94 -20.92 15.69
CA SER A 41 -30.29 -19.59 15.15
C SER A 41 -29.15 -18.59 15.37
N PHE A 42 -29.27 -17.41 14.72
CA PHE A 42 -28.43 -16.25 14.98
C PHE A 42 -29.20 -15.20 15.78
N PRO A 43 -28.50 -14.30 16.51
CA PRO A 43 -29.10 -13.09 17.03
C PRO A 43 -29.58 -12.19 15.89
N ASP A 44 -30.53 -11.32 16.20
CA ASP A 44 -30.85 -10.21 15.31
C ASP A 44 -29.61 -9.34 15.09
N ILE A 45 -29.46 -8.82 13.88
CA ILE A 45 -28.29 -8.00 13.50
C ILE A 45 -28.13 -6.76 14.41
N SER A 46 -29.25 -6.23 14.92
CA SER A 46 -29.27 -5.10 15.84
C SER A 46 -28.66 -5.39 17.21
N LEU A 47 -28.58 -6.68 17.60
CA LEU A 47 -28.00 -7.12 18.87
C LEU A 47 -26.48 -7.34 18.76
N LEU A 48 -25.93 -7.48 17.56
CA LEU A 48 -24.50 -7.76 17.38
C LEU A 48 -23.60 -6.69 18.00
N PRO A 49 -23.87 -5.37 17.86
CA PRO A 49 -23.10 -4.35 18.54
C PRO A 49 -23.09 -4.51 20.07
N SER A 50 -24.26 -4.70 20.68
CA SER A 50 -24.38 -4.86 22.13
C SER A 50 -23.67 -6.10 22.68
N ILE A 51 -23.70 -7.21 21.92
CA ILE A 51 -22.98 -8.43 22.27
C ILE A 51 -21.45 -8.18 22.17
N ALA A 52 -21.00 -7.54 21.09
CA ALA A 52 -19.59 -7.24 20.86
C ALA A 52 -19.03 -6.31 21.94
N ASP A 53 -19.75 -5.22 22.25
CA ASP A 53 -19.38 -4.26 23.28
C ASP A 53 -19.32 -4.91 24.67
N TYR A 54 -20.31 -5.73 25.03
CA TYR A 54 -20.32 -6.42 26.30
C TYR A 54 -19.09 -7.33 26.49
N PHE A 55 -18.71 -8.05 25.45
CA PHE A 55 -17.54 -8.93 25.51
C PHE A 55 -16.20 -8.20 25.25
N GLY A 56 -16.22 -6.96 24.77
CA GLY A 56 -15.02 -6.18 24.42
C GLY A 56 -14.31 -6.73 23.18
N VAL A 57 -15.07 -7.21 22.19
CA VAL A 57 -14.57 -7.77 20.93
C VAL A 57 -15.20 -7.03 19.74
N SER A 58 -14.60 -7.16 18.55
CA SER A 58 -15.23 -6.65 17.33
C SER A 58 -16.39 -7.54 16.87
N ILE A 59 -17.33 -6.97 16.11
CA ILE A 59 -18.41 -7.75 15.46
C ILE A 59 -17.82 -8.79 14.51
N ASP A 60 -16.74 -8.44 13.79
CA ASP A 60 -16.04 -9.37 12.91
C ASP A 60 -15.50 -10.59 13.67
N TYR A 61 -14.87 -10.36 14.82
CA TYR A 61 -14.42 -11.46 15.70
C TYR A 61 -15.61 -12.31 16.16
N LEU A 62 -16.69 -11.66 16.60
CA LEU A 62 -17.90 -12.36 17.07
C LEU A 62 -18.51 -13.24 15.98
N LEU A 63 -18.50 -12.78 14.73
CA LEU A 63 -18.97 -13.56 13.56
C LEU A 63 -17.95 -14.60 13.08
N GLY A 64 -16.80 -14.69 13.74
CA GLY A 64 -15.73 -15.60 13.37
C GLY A 64 -14.96 -15.15 12.13
N HIS A 65 -15.08 -13.88 11.80
CA HIS A 65 -14.27 -13.23 10.77
C HIS A 65 -13.01 -12.69 11.45
N ASP A 66 -11.95 -13.50 11.45
CA ASP A 66 -10.70 -13.15 12.09
C ASP A 66 -9.93 -12.16 11.20
N ALA A 67 -10.30 -10.88 11.34
CA ALA A 67 -9.64 -9.80 10.61
C ALA A 67 -8.12 -9.78 10.88
N GLY A 68 -7.69 -10.15 12.10
CA GLY A 68 -6.28 -10.24 12.45
C GLY A 68 -5.55 -11.30 11.64
N LYS A 69 -6.07 -12.51 11.58
CA LYS A 69 -5.46 -13.59 10.76
C LYS A 69 -5.46 -13.28 9.27
N ARG A 70 -6.51 -12.61 8.78
CA ARG A 70 -6.55 -12.18 7.38
C ARG A 70 -5.48 -11.15 7.07
N ILE A 71 -5.29 -10.16 7.95
CA ILE A 71 -4.23 -9.15 7.81
C ILE A 71 -2.87 -9.82 7.86
N GLU A 72 -2.65 -10.72 8.82
CA GLU A 72 -1.41 -11.46 8.98
C GLU A 72 -1.09 -12.34 7.74
N GLU A 73 -2.08 -13.07 7.20
CA GLU A 73 -1.93 -13.86 5.95
C GLU A 73 -1.51 -12.96 4.79
N ILE A 74 -2.17 -11.81 4.61
CA ILE A 74 -1.86 -10.85 3.55
C ILE A 74 -0.44 -10.29 3.74
N ASP A 75 -0.08 -9.87 4.95
CA ASP A 75 1.24 -9.29 5.24
C ASP A 75 2.36 -10.33 5.04
N GLN A 76 2.16 -11.59 5.44
CA GLN A 76 3.11 -12.68 5.18
C GLN A 76 3.29 -12.94 3.68
N VAL A 77 2.21 -12.95 2.91
CA VAL A 77 2.28 -13.15 1.45
C VAL A 77 2.97 -11.98 0.77
N CYS A 78 2.66 -10.75 1.17
CA CYS A 78 3.34 -9.56 0.63
C CYS A 78 4.83 -9.56 0.96
N ALA A 79 5.21 -9.88 2.20
CA ALA A 79 6.61 -9.99 2.60
C ALA A 79 7.35 -11.06 1.78
N ARG A 80 6.72 -12.23 1.57
CA ARG A 80 7.30 -13.29 0.72
C ARG A 80 7.47 -12.85 -0.73
N ALA A 81 6.52 -12.10 -1.27
CA ALA A 81 6.64 -11.51 -2.61
C ALA A 81 7.77 -10.49 -2.69
N GLU A 82 7.94 -9.63 -1.67
CA GLU A 82 9.06 -8.67 -1.59
C GLU A 82 10.42 -9.35 -1.56
N ASP A 83 10.57 -10.48 -0.84
CA ASP A 83 11.81 -11.27 -0.85
C ASP A 83 12.13 -11.79 -2.26
N LEU A 84 11.11 -12.30 -2.96
CA LEU A 84 11.26 -12.74 -4.35
C LEU A 84 11.62 -11.57 -5.29
N PHE A 85 11.09 -10.38 -5.05
CA PHE A 85 11.44 -9.17 -5.83
C PHE A 85 12.90 -8.75 -5.62
N ARG A 86 13.42 -8.85 -4.38
CA ARG A 86 14.84 -8.58 -4.09
C ARG A 86 15.79 -9.57 -4.79
N GLU A 87 15.31 -10.79 -5.05
CA GLU A 87 16.04 -11.81 -5.79
C GLU A 87 15.79 -11.77 -7.32
N ASP A 88 15.09 -10.75 -7.82
CA ASP A 88 14.73 -10.62 -9.25
C ASP A 88 13.79 -11.74 -9.76
N LYS A 89 13.10 -12.43 -8.87
CA LYS A 89 12.23 -13.58 -9.14
C LYS A 89 10.75 -13.20 -9.20
N TYR A 90 10.41 -12.13 -9.90
CA TYR A 90 9.07 -11.54 -9.93
C TYR A 90 7.96 -12.55 -10.29
N MET A 91 8.19 -13.34 -11.33
CA MET A 91 7.17 -14.28 -11.84
C MET A 91 6.86 -15.43 -10.87
N LEU A 92 7.76 -15.75 -9.93
CA LEU A 92 7.48 -16.76 -8.89
C LEU A 92 6.50 -16.27 -7.84
N ALA A 93 6.36 -14.94 -7.66
CA ALA A 93 5.38 -14.36 -6.75
C ALA A 93 3.95 -14.36 -7.33
N VAL A 94 3.79 -14.36 -8.66
CA VAL A 94 2.48 -14.23 -9.33
C VAL A 94 1.46 -15.27 -8.89
N PRO A 95 1.73 -16.59 -8.89
CA PRO A 95 0.74 -17.58 -8.49
C PRO A 95 0.33 -17.42 -7.01
N LEU A 96 1.26 -17.14 -6.13
CA LEU A 96 1.00 -16.91 -4.71
C LEU A 96 0.09 -15.70 -4.49
N LEU A 97 0.39 -14.58 -5.15
CA LEU A 97 -0.39 -13.35 -5.06
C LEU A 97 -1.80 -13.52 -5.66
N ARG A 98 -1.93 -14.23 -6.79
CA ARG A 98 -3.23 -14.51 -7.40
C ARG A 98 -4.10 -15.39 -6.51
N GLU A 99 -3.57 -16.48 -5.95
CA GLU A 99 -4.32 -17.36 -5.05
C GLU A 99 -4.83 -16.58 -3.83
N THR A 100 -3.96 -15.75 -3.24
CA THR A 100 -4.34 -14.96 -2.07
C THR A 100 -5.35 -13.86 -2.43
N LEU A 101 -5.24 -13.24 -3.60
CA LEU A 101 -6.17 -12.23 -4.09
C LEU A 101 -7.57 -12.82 -4.35
N ILE A 102 -7.68 -14.10 -4.76
CA ILE A 102 -8.97 -14.80 -4.87
C ILE A 102 -9.66 -14.92 -3.51
N LYS A 103 -8.89 -15.17 -2.44
CA LYS A 103 -9.42 -15.25 -1.06
C LYS A 103 -9.78 -13.88 -0.49
N HIS A 104 -9.08 -12.83 -0.92
CA HIS A 104 -9.20 -11.46 -0.44
C HIS A 104 -9.41 -10.47 -1.60
N PRO A 105 -10.54 -10.56 -2.32
CA PRO A 105 -10.80 -9.72 -3.49
C PRO A 105 -10.87 -8.24 -3.09
N GLY A 106 -10.27 -7.38 -3.92
CA GLY A 106 -10.24 -5.94 -3.67
C GLY A 106 -9.19 -5.48 -2.66
N ASN A 107 -8.30 -6.37 -2.17
CA ASN A 107 -7.22 -5.94 -1.29
C ASN A 107 -6.15 -5.18 -2.08
N GLU A 108 -5.96 -3.90 -1.75
CA GLU A 108 -5.07 -2.99 -2.47
C GLU A 108 -3.59 -3.41 -2.40
N LYS A 109 -3.12 -3.92 -1.24
CA LYS A 109 -1.74 -4.38 -1.08
C LYS A 109 -1.44 -5.55 -2.00
N LEU A 110 -2.34 -6.54 -2.07
CA LEU A 110 -2.19 -7.71 -2.95
C LEU A 110 -2.28 -7.34 -4.42
N MET A 111 -3.23 -6.48 -4.79
CA MET A 111 -3.35 -5.99 -6.16
C MET A 111 -2.10 -5.23 -6.58
N TYR A 112 -1.58 -4.37 -5.71
CA TYR A 112 -0.35 -3.64 -5.96
C TYR A 112 0.86 -4.58 -6.13
N ALA A 113 1.04 -5.54 -5.22
CA ALA A 113 2.13 -6.52 -5.29
C ALA A 113 2.03 -7.38 -6.57
N LEU A 114 0.82 -7.77 -6.97
CA LEU A 114 0.60 -8.53 -8.20
C LEU A 114 0.93 -7.69 -9.45
N ALA A 115 0.47 -6.43 -9.49
CA ALA A 115 0.79 -5.51 -10.60
C ALA A 115 2.31 -5.28 -10.71
N TRP A 116 2.98 -5.13 -9.57
CA TRP A 116 4.44 -5.01 -9.53
C TRP A 116 5.14 -6.27 -10.02
N ALA A 117 4.68 -7.46 -9.60
CA ALA A 117 5.22 -8.74 -10.06
C ALA A 117 5.08 -8.94 -11.57
N LEU A 118 3.90 -8.62 -12.12
CA LEU A 118 3.59 -8.75 -13.55
C LEU A 118 4.36 -7.76 -14.42
N SER A 119 4.79 -6.63 -13.88
CA SER A 119 5.47 -5.56 -14.61
C SER A 119 6.91 -5.33 -14.16
N GLY A 120 7.52 -6.31 -13.49
CA GLY A 120 8.93 -6.26 -13.06
C GLY A 120 9.91 -6.15 -14.24
N THR A 121 11.16 -5.79 -13.92
CA THR A 121 12.19 -5.42 -14.90
C THR A 121 12.52 -6.47 -15.97
N LYS A 122 12.16 -7.72 -15.74
CA LYS A 122 12.40 -8.85 -16.68
C LYS A 122 11.10 -9.41 -17.27
N CYS A 123 9.99 -8.70 -17.14
CA CYS A 123 8.75 -9.14 -17.75
C CYS A 123 8.73 -8.74 -19.22
N GLU A 124 8.82 -9.73 -20.12
CA GLU A 124 8.81 -9.53 -21.57
C GLU A 124 7.40 -9.71 -22.18
N SER A 125 6.39 -10.11 -21.37
CA SER A 125 5.04 -10.36 -21.87
C SER A 125 4.20 -9.07 -21.90
N PRO A 126 3.75 -8.61 -23.07
CA PRO A 126 2.83 -7.48 -23.19
C PRO A 126 1.53 -7.67 -22.38
N GLU A 127 1.00 -8.92 -22.33
CA GLU A 127 -0.22 -9.28 -21.62
C GLU A 127 -0.08 -9.04 -20.10
N ASN A 128 1.08 -9.36 -19.53
CA ASN A 128 1.36 -9.12 -18.13
C ASN A 128 1.41 -7.61 -17.82
N TYR A 129 1.98 -6.81 -18.73
CA TYR A 129 1.97 -5.34 -18.59
C TYR A 129 0.56 -4.78 -18.64
N ASP A 130 -0.29 -5.28 -19.52
CA ASP A 130 -1.68 -4.82 -19.63
C ASP A 130 -2.48 -5.20 -18.38
N GLU A 131 -2.31 -6.40 -17.86
CA GLU A 131 -2.91 -6.83 -16.58
C GLU A 131 -2.43 -5.95 -15.42
N ALA A 132 -1.14 -5.64 -15.35
CA ALA A 132 -0.59 -4.76 -14.31
C ALA A 132 -1.22 -3.36 -14.36
N ILE A 133 -1.36 -2.77 -15.55
CA ILE A 133 -2.00 -1.46 -15.74
C ILE A 133 -3.48 -1.51 -15.31
N LEU A 134 -4.21 -2.58 -15.63
CA LEU A 134 -5.59 -2.77 -15.19
C LEU A 134 -5.70 -2.85 -13.66
N LEU A 135 -4.80 -3.56 -13.01
CA LEU A 135 -4.76 -3.65 -11.55
C LEU A 135 -4.47 -2.29 -10.92
N TYR A 136 -3.54 -1.51 -11.45
CA TYR A 136 -3.24 -0.17 -10.97
C TYR A 136 -4.45 0.76 -11.11
N HIS A 137 -5.15 0.74 -12.24
CA HIS A 137 -6.39 1.52 -12.38
C HIS A 137 -7.45 1.10 -11.38
N LYS A 138 -7.64 -0.20 -11.17
CA LYS A 138 -8.59 -0.70 -10.18
C LYS A 138 -8.26 -0.23 -8.76
N ILE A 139 -6.97 -0.16 -8.40
CA ILE A 139 -6.56 0.42 -7.12
C ILE A 139 -6.95 1.90 -7.05
N LEU A 140 -6.71 2.68 -8.11
CA LEU A 140 -7.08 4.10 -8.14
C LEU A 140 -8.58 4.35 -8.05
N GLU A 141 -9.42 3.40 -8.50
CA GLU A 141 -10.88 3.47 -8.38
C GLU A 141 -11.37 3.25 -6.94
N ILE A 142 -10.73 2.34 -6.19
CA ILE A 142 -11.23 1.92 -4.87
C ILE A 142 -10.47 2.55 -3.71
N SER A 143 -9.18 2.92 -3.89
CA SER A 143 -8.33 3.41 -2.82
C SER A 143 -8.67 4.84 -2.42
N THR A 144 -8.82 5.04 -1.11
CA THR A 144 -8.89 6.36 -0.48
C THR A 144 -7.56 6.79 0.15
N ASP A 145 -6.57 5.89 0.18
CA ASP A 145 -5.24 6.17 0.72
C ASP A 145 -4.41 6.99 -0.28
N THR A 146 -4.13 8.24 0.08
CA THR A 146 -3.34 9.16 -0.74
C THR A 146 -1.93 8.63 -1.03
N ALA A 147 -1.29 7.93 -0.08
CA ALA A 147 0.04 7.38 -0.26
C ALA A 147 0.02 6.25 -1.30
N MET A 148 -0.96 5.34 -1.21
CA MET A 148 -1.17 4.28 -2.19
C MET A 148 -1.48 4.86 -3.57
N ARG A 149 -2.38 5.83 -3.66
CA ARG A 149 -2.73 6.49 -4.92
C ARG A 149 -1.50 7.13 -5.58
N THR A 150 -0.72 7.90 -4.82
CA THR A 150 0.52 8.53 -5.33
C THR A 150 1.52 7.49 -5.84
N LYS A 151 1.71 6.40 -5.08
CA LYS A 151 2.60 5.30 -5.46
C LYS A 151 2.16 4.64 -6.77
N VAL A 152 0.87 4.35 -6.89
CA VAL A 152 0.27 3.73 -8.09
C VAL A 152 0.36 4.66 -9.30
N THR A 153 0.05 5.96 -9.14
CA THR A 153 0.15 6.94 -10.23
C THR A 153 1.58 7.05 -10.77
N ARG A 154 2.58 7.07 -9.88
CA ARG A 154 4.00 7.03 -10.27
C ARG A 154 4.33 5.76 -11.05
N ASP A 155 3.88 4.61 -10.59
CA ASP A 155 4.21 3.34 -11.23
C ASP A 155 3.49 3.21 -12.58
N LEU A 156 2.25 3.69 -12.73
CA LEU A 156 1.55 3.82 -14.00
C LEU A 156 2.31 4.71 -14.99
N MET A 157 2.86 5.84 -14.55
CA MET A 157 3.69 6.71 -15.38
C MET A 157 4.83 5.90 -16.02
N TYR A 158 5.56 5.12 -15.23
CA TYR A 158 6.66 4.28 -15.75
C TYR A 158 6.15 3.19 -16.71
N ARG A 159 5.00 2.55 -16.42
CA ARG A 159 4.45 1.51 -17.29
C ARG A 159 4.00 2.08 -18.64
N TYR A 160 3.32 3.21 -18.65
CA TYR A 160 2.94 3.89 -19.89
C TYR A 160 4.16 4.36 -20.68
N HIS A 161 5.17 4.91 -20.00
CA HIS A 161 6.43 5.28 -20.65
C HIS A 161 7.10 4.09 -21.33
N THR A 162 7.21 2.94 -20.65
CA THR A 162 7.81 1.71 -21.20
C THR A 162 7.02 1.18 -22.40
N LYS A 163 5.69 1.36 -22.44
CA LYS A 163 4.84 1.01 -23.58
C LYS A 163 4.91 2.01 -24.75
N GLY A 164 5.60 3.14 -24.59
CA GLY A 164 5.61 4.23 -25.57
C GLY A 164 4.34 5.08 -25.59
N GLU A 165 3.46 4.94 -24.58
CA GLU A 165 2.23 5.71 -24.42
C GLU A 165 2.53 7.03 -23.66
N TYR A 166 3.35 7.88 -24.26
CA TYR A 166 3.94 9.06 -23.61
C TYR A 166 2.93 10.08 -23.13
N ASP A 167 1.82 10.27 -23.84
CA ASP A 167 0.76 11.21 -23.41
C ASP A 167 0.11 10.76 -22.10
N LYS A 168 -0.12 9.46 -21.93
CA LYS A 168 -0.65 8.92 -20.68
C LYS A 168 0.38 8.96 -19.56
N ALA A 169 1.65 8.69 -19.87
CA ALA A 169 2.73 8.83 -18.91
C ALA A 169 2.84 10.27 -18.40
N LEU A 170 2.76 11.26 -19.31
CA LEU A 170 2.79 12.68 -18.96
C LEU A 170 1.59 13.07 -18.08
N ALA A 171 0.38 12.62 -18.42
CA ALA A 171 -0.80 12.86 -17.60
C ALA A 171 -0.62 12.31 -16.17
N CYS A 172 -0.13 11.07 -16.01
CA CYS A 172 0.17 10.51 -14.69
C CYS A 172 1.23 11.35 -13.94
N ALA A 173 2.28 11.83 -14.63
CA ALA A 173 3.29 12.67 -14.01
C ALA A 173 2.74 14.01 -13.50
N GLN A 174 1.80 14.61 -14.22
CA GLN A 174 1.14 15.86 -13.84
C GLN A 174 0.20 15.69 -12.63
N ASP A 175 -0.34 14.48 -12.42
CA ASP A 175 -1.18 14.15 -11.27
C ASP A 175 -0.38 13.89 -9.98
N LEU A 176 0.95 13.74 -10.07
CA LEU A 176 1.78 13.56 -8.89
C LEU A 176 1.89 14.84 -8.07
N PRO A 177 1.98 14.73 -6.72
CA PRO A 177 2.15 15.89 -5.86
C PRO A 177 3.40 16.71 -6.23
N PRO A 178 3.30 18.04 -6.34
CA PRO A 178 4.46 18.87 -6.60
C PRO A 178 5.45 18.84 -5.44
N PHE A 179 6.74 19.09 -5.73
CA PHE A 179 7.82 19.11 -4.74
C PHE A 179 7.50 19.97 -3.50
N SER A 180 6.81 21.10 -3.70
CA SER A 180 6.47 22.03 -2.61
C SER A 180 5.56 21.46 -1.51
N VAL A 181 4.91 20.33 -1.75
CA VAL A 181 4.07 19.65 -0.73
C VAL A 181 4.76 18.44 -0.08
N CYS A 182 6.00 18.12 -0.45
CA CYS A 182 6.71 17.02 0.17
C CYS A 182 7.08 17.35 1.64
N ARG A 183 7.11 16.30 2.47
CA ARG A 183 7.40 16.42 3.91
C ARG A 183 8.75 17.08 4.15
N GLU A 184 9.76 16.67 3.44
CA GLU A 184 11.16 17.10 3.59
C GLU A 184 11.30 18.60 3.34
N TYR A 185 10.64 19.11 2.29
CA TYR A 185 10.64 20.53 1.97
C TYR A 185 9.93 21.36 3.05
N ASN A 186 8.75 20.91 3.49
CA ASN A 186 7.95 21.66 4.48
C ASN A 186 8.56 21.63 5.87
N LEU A 187 9.10 20.50 6.33
CA LEU A 187 9.77 20.41 7.63
C LEU A 187 11.06 21.25 7.65
N GLY A 188 11.81 21.31 6.55
CA GLY A 188 13.01 22.17 6.47
C GLY A 188 12.71 23.67 6.51
N ARG A 189 11.50 24.10 6.16
CA ARG A 189 11.06 25.51 6.21
C ARG A 189 10.20 25.87 7.42
N SER A 190 9.69 24.87 8.13
CA SER A 190 8.93 25.09 9.34
C SER A 190 9.88 25.34 10.52
N ASN A 191 9.46 26.15 11.48
CA ASN A 191 10.21 26.34 12.73
C ASN A 191 9.92 25.21 13.74
N LEU A 192 9.71 23.96 13.24
CA LEU A 192 9.44 22.80 14.08
C LEU A 192 10.70 22.14 14.62
N TYR A 193 11.83 22.33 13.96
CA TYR A 193 13.16 21.91 14.43
C TYR A 193 14.01 23.11 14.74
N GLU A 194 14.89 23.01 15.75
CA GLU A 194 15.78 24.09 16.18
C GLU A 194 17.20 23.55 16.43
N GLY A 195 18.17 24.45 16.40
CA GLY A 195 19.56 24.18 16.77
C GLY A 195 20.17 23.00 16.01
N LYS A 196 20.75 22.05 16.74
CA LYS A 196 21.45 20.88 16.18
C LYS A 196 20.51 19.99 15.37
N GLN A 197 19.28 19.77 15.84
CA GLN A 197 18.29 18.93 15.17
C GLN A 197 17.91 19.51 13.80
N LEU A 198 17.71 20.82 13.70
CA LEU A 198 17.47 21.51 12.43
C LEU A 198 18.65 21.36 11.49
N SER A 199 19.89 21.55 11.99
CA SER A 199 21.11 21.42 11.18
C SER A 199 21.26 20.02 10.60
N GLU A 200 21.11 18.96 11.40
CA GLU A 200 21.19 17.58 10.95
C GLU A 200 20.10 17.25 9.92
N TYR A 201 18.88 17.74 10.14
CA TYR A 201 17.76 17.55 9.21
C TYR A 201 18.02 18.26 7.86
N LEU A 202 18.49 19.51 7.88
CA LEU A 202 18.81 20.27 6.67
C LEU A 202 19.97 19.63 5.88
N GLN A 203 21.00 19.14 6.56
CA GLN A 203 22.10 18.41 5.91
C GLN A 203 21.62 17.14 5.22
N SER A 204 20.72 16.38 5.87
CA SER A 204 20.10 15.19 5.28
C SER A 204 19.29 15.55 4.03
N ASN A 205 18.51 16.64 4.08
CA ASN A 205 17.73 17.11 2.94
C ASN A 205 18.62 17.59 1.78
N ILE A 206 19.70 18.31 2.06
CA ILE A 206 20.65 18.74 1.03
C ILE A 206 21.22 17.52 0.30
N ARG A 207 21.59 16.47 1.02
CA ARG A 207 22.07 15.22 0.40
C ARG A 207 20.99 14.57 -0.48
N LEU A 208 19.77 14.40 0.06
CA LEU A 208 18.66 13.78 -0.65
C LEU A 208 18.31 14.53 -1.94
N PHE A 209 18.12 15.83 -1.86
CA PHE A 209 17.73 16.64 -3.01
C PHE A 209 18.89 16.84 -3.98
N GLY A 210 20.11 16.98 -3.47
CA GLY A 210 21.31 17.05 -4.29
C GLY A 210 21.53 15.79 -5.10
N GLN A 211 21.31 14.63 -4.52
CA GLN A 211 21.37 13.35 -5.22
C GLN A 211 20.29 13.24 -6.29
N ALA A 212 19.04 13.58 -5.98
CA ALA A 212 17.95 13.60 -6.98
C ALA A 212 18.23 14.57 -8.14
N MET A 213 18.82 15.74 -7.85
CA MET A 213 19.24 16.69 -8.88
C MET A 213 20.37 16.13 -9.75
N MET A 214 21.35 15.43 -9.17
CA MET A 214 22.41 14.76 -9.95
C MET A 214 21.84 13.72 -10.89
N GLU A 215 20.95 12.84 -10.38
CA GLU A 215 20.28 11.81 -11.20
C GLU A 215 19.52 12.43 -12.38
N CYS A 216 18.78 13.54 -12.15
CA CYS A 216 18.12 14.27 -13.23
C CYS A 216 19.09 14.84 -14.25
N LEU A 217 20.22 15.41 -13.80
CA LEU A 217 21.24 15.99 -14.69
C LEU A 217 21.97 14.89 -15.47
N GLU A 218 22.30 13.77 -14.85
CA GLU A 218 22.91 12.61 -15.50
C GLU A 218 21.98 12.01 -16.57
N TYR A 219 20.71 11.85 -16.24
CA TYR A 219 19.68 11.42 -17.20
C TYR A 219 19.57 12.39 -18.37
N PHE A 220 19.56 13.70 -18.11
CA PHE A 220 19.51 14.72 -19.13
C PHE A 220 20.76 14.66 -20.05
N THR A 221 21.98 14.55 -19.49
CA THR A 221 23.21 14.46 -20.29
C THR A 221 23.23 13.21 -21.15
N THR A 222 22.74 12.08 -20.65
CA THR A 222 22.72 10.82 -21.39
C THR A 222 21.71 10.86 -22.55
N ASN A 223 20.53 11.43 -22.33
CA ASN A 223 19.48 11.48 -23.34
C ASN A 223 19.60 12.66 -24.31
N ALA A 224 20.18 13.78 -23.91
CA ALA A 224 20.45 14.90 -24.81
C ALA A 224 21.45 14.55 -25.93
N ILE A 225 22.30 13.54 -25.69
CA ILE A 225 23.22 13.00 -26.72
C ILE A 225 22.44 12.19 -27.78
N LEU A 226 21.26 11.64 -27.44
CA LEU A 226 20.44 10.78 -28.31
C LEU A 226 19.45 11.55 -29.20
N THR A 227 19.17 12.84 -28.89
CA THR A 227 18.14 13.65 -29.59
C THR A 227 18.74 14.88 -30.27
N SER A 228 19.77 14.72 -31.08
CA SER A 228 20.64 15.77 -31.62
C SER A 228 20.01 16.75 -32.62
N GLU A 229 18.72 16.82 -32.83
CA GLU A 229 18.07 17.71 -33.83
C GLU A 229 17.46 19.00 -33.28
N GLU A 230 17.20 19.14 -31.99
CA GLU A 230 16.75 20.39 -31.39
C GLU A 230 17.79 20.98 -30.44
N LYS A 231 18.19 22.23 -30.71
CA LYS A 231 19.07 23.02 -29.83
C LYS A 231 18.37 23.26 -28.49
N LEU A 232 18.50 22.33 -27.57
CA LEU A 232 18.07 22.54 -26.18
C LEU A 232 18.89 23.74 -25.61
N PRO A 233 18.27 24.64 -24.82
CA PRO A 233 18.97 25.80 -24.22
C PRO A 233 20.04 25.39 -23.18
N TYR A 234 20.21 24.11 -22.96
CA TYR A 234 21.22 23.51 -22.09
C TYR A 234 22.16 22.64 -22.91
N ASN A 235 23.45 22.99 -22.98
CA ASN A 235 24.41 22.10 -23.55
C ASN A 235 24.90 21.05 -22.52
N SER A 236 25.36 19.91 -23.01
CA SER A 236 25.85 18.80 -22.20
C SER A 236 27.03 19.18 -21.28
N ASP A 237 27.80 20.17 -21.66
CA ASP A 237 28.99 20.64 -20.91
C ASP A 237 28.56 21.38 -19.64
N SER A 238 27.57 22.26 -19.74
CA SER A 238 27.00 22.97 -18.59
C SER A 238 26.35 22.01 -17.56
N ALA A 239 25.74 20.91 -18.02
CA ALA A 239 25.18 19.89 -17.12
C ALA A 239 26.31 19.11 -16.42
N ARG A 240 27.38 18.73 -17.11
CA ARG A 240 28.57 18.09 -16.52
C ARG A 240 29.25 18.94 -15.46
N GLU A 241 29.44 20.24 -15.72
CA GLU A 241 29.98 21.17 -14.72
C GLU A 241 29.14 21.22 -13.44
N ARG A 242 27.82 21.20 -13.57
CA ARG A 242 26.88 21.20 -12.43
C ARG A 242 26.90 19.89 -11.65
N ILE A 243 26.99 18.74 -12.33
CA ILE A 243 27.18 17.44 -11.70
C ILE A 243 28.45 17.43 -10.86
N GLU A 244 29.58 17.92 -11.41
CA GLU A 244 30.83 17.98 -10.68
C GLU A 244 30.79 18.95 -9.48
N LEU A 245 30.03 20.06 -9.60
CA LEU A 245 29.80 20.96 -8.48
C LEU A 245 28.96 20.30 -7.38
N LEU A 246 27.89 19.61 -7.75
CA LEU A 246 27.03 18.89 -6.80
C LEU A 246 27.81 17.77 -6.10
N LYS A 247 28.63 17.00 -6.79
CA LYS A 247 29.51 15.99 -6.19
C LYS A 247 30.41 16.57 -5.12
N LYS A 248 31.00 17.78 -5.36
CA LYS A 248 31.82 18.47 -4.36
C LYS A 248 31.03 18.98 -3.16
N ILE A 249 29.77 19.37 -3.33
CA ILE A 249 28.90 19.84 -2.24
C ILE A 249 28.41 18.66 -1.38
N LEU A 250 28.22 17.49 -1.97
CA LEU A 250 27.68 16.31 -1.31
C LEU A 250 28.75 15.40 -0.67
N ALA A 251 30.03 15.60 -1.04
CA ALA A 251 31.17 14.91 -0.42
C ALA A 251 31.45 15.46 0.98
#